data_4e07128544d8a5f9be5f6a06450ffb5f
#
_entry.id   4e07128544d8a5f9be5f6a06450ffb5f
#
_cell.length_a   1.000
_cell.length_b   1.000
_cell.length_c   1.000
_cell.angle_alpha   90.00
_cell.angle_beta   90.00
_cell.angle_gamma   90.00
#
_symmetry.space_group_name_H-M   'P 1'
#
loop_
_entity.id
_entity.type
_entity.pdbx_description
1 polymer ?
#
loop_
_entity_poly.entity_id
_entity_poly.type
_entity_poly.pdbx_seq_one_letter_code
_entity_poly.pdbx_strand_id
1 'polypeptide(L)'
;SLFDVDTVMNITNKVSEITGAHYEESQKTDVSLRIITDHIRSATMMIADGVLPGNSGRGYVLRRLLRRAARHGRLLGVARPFLYEVCDTVIHENQGAYPDLVEKRDNITRIIKMEEESFGRTIDGGLKIFGEMLEAHKAKGENVFSGADAFKLYDTYGFPIDLTIEMCEDEGMTVDQDGFAAEMEAQKVRAREARKALGDLGWERIDLGDVDKEPTVFTGYDQLTDTGKILAIVEGDEPSGTIVEGQKGI
;
A
#
# COMPACT_ATOMS: atom_id res chain seq x y z
N SER A 1 -6.94 -26.32 -14.26
CA SER A 1 -6.96 -25.14 -13.36
C SER A 1 -6.59 -23.90 -14.17
N LEU A 2 -6.91 -22.69 -13.65
CA LEU A 2 -6.42 -21.44 -14.26
C LEU A 2 -4.88 -21.40 -14.29
N PHE A 3 -4.25 -22.00 -13.31
CA PHE A 3 -2.78 -22.04 -13.20
C PHE A 3 -2.11 -22.99 -14.20
N ASP A 4 -2.89 -23.80 -14.92
CA ASP A 4 -2.38 -24.74 -15.95
C ASP A 4 -2.44 -24.11 -17.36
N VAL A 5 -2.88 -22.86 -17.49
CA VAL A 5 -2.87 -22.10 -18.75
C VAL A 5 -1.45 -21.62 -19.04
N ASP A 6 -0.97 -21.78 -20.27
CA ASP A 6 0.42 -21.51 -20.70
C ASP A 6 0.93 -20.15 -20.22
N THR A 7 0.17 -19.08 -20.45
CA THR A 7 0.56 -17.71 -20.06
C THR A 7 0.70 -17.54 -18.55
N VAL A 8 -0.14 -18.23 -17.75
CA VAL A 8 -0.07 -18.21 -16.29
C VAL A 8 1.05 -19.09 -15.79
N MET A 9 1.24 -20.25 -16.43
CA MET A 9 2.32 -21.18 -16.10
C MET A 9 3.70 -20.55 -16.36
N ASN A 10 3.87 -19.75 -17.41
CA ASN A 10 5.11 -19.02 -17.67
C ASN A 10 5.46 -18.06 -16.52
N ILE A 11 4.46 -17.40 -15.93
CA ILE A 11 4.66 -16.55 -14.74
C ILE A 11 5.05 -17.41 -13.53
N THR A 12 4.36 -18.54 -13.30
CA THR A 12 4.68 -19.49 -12.22
C THR A 12 6.10 -20.05 -12.38
N ASN A 13 6.51 -20.41 -13.60
CA ASN A 13 7.86 -20.88 -13.91
C ASN A 13 8.91 -19.81 -13.60
N LYS A 14 8.63 -18.54 -13.88
CA LYS A 14 9.53 -17.43 -13.50
C LYS A 14 9.67 -17.28 -11.99
N VAL A 15 8.58 -17.44 -11.24
CA VAL A 15 8.65 -17.47 -9.77
C VAL A 15 9.48 -18.65 -9.30
N SER A 16 9.28 -19.84 -9.86
CA SER A 16 10.06 -21.06 -9.56
C SER A 16 11.56 -20.87 -9.85
N GLU A 17 11.90 -20.26 -10.98
CA GLU A 17 13.31 -19.94 -11.32
C GLU A 17 13.97 -19.05 -10.26
N ILE A 18 13.26 -18.02 -9.79
CA ILE A 18 13.80 -17.05 -8.81
C ILE A 18 13.90 -17.65 -7.41
N THR A 19 12.92 -18.46 -7.01
CA THR A 19 12.81 -19.02 -5.65
C THR A 19 13.55 -20.35 -5.49
N GLY A 20 13.79 -21.07 -6.58
CA GLY A 20 14.28 -22.46 -6.56
C GLY A 20 13.22 -23.49 -6.13
N ALA A 21 11.98 -23.05 -5.89
CA ALA A 21 10.87 -23.94 -5.55
C ALA A 21 10.21 -24.52 -6.81
N HIS A 22 9.75 -25.76 -6.76
CA HIS A 22 9.13 -26.42 -7.91
C HIS A 22 7.64 -26.62 -7.72
N TYR A 23 6.86 -26.33 -8.77
CA TYR A 23 5.44 -26.58 -8.80
C TYR A 23 5.17 -28.09 -8.73
N GLU A 24 4.14 -28.49 -7.99
CA GLU A 24 3.82 -29.91 -7.68
C GLU A 24 4.81 -30.61 -6.73
N GLU A 25 5.71 -29.87 -6.08
CA GLU A 25 6.61 -30.42 -5.07
C GLU A 25 5.90 -30.68 -3.74
N SER A 26 5.08 -29.74 -3.28
CA SER A 26 4.25 -29.86 -2.10
C SER A 26 3.07 -28.91 -2.16
N GLN A 27 1.97 -29.26 -1.46
CA GLN A 27 0.80 -28.37 -1.37
C GLN A 27 1.17 -26.97 -0.85
N LYS A 28 2.06 -26.87 0.14
CA LYS A 28 2.48 -25.59 0.74
C LYS A 28 3.28 -24.76 -0.25
N THR A 29 4.19 -25.36 -0.99
CA THR A 29 4.96 -24.74 -2.07
C THR A 29 4.04 -24.23 -3.18
N ASP A 30 3.10 -25.06 -3.63
CA ASP A 30 2.15 -24.74 -4.69
C ASP A 30 1.26 -23.56 -4.32
N VAL A 31 0.76 -23.51 -3.09
CA VAL A 31 -0.03 -22.37 -2.59
C VAL A 31 0.78 -21.08 -2.70
N SER A 32 2.04 -21.10 -2.26
CA SER A 32 2.91 -19.92 -2.33
C SER A 32 3.18 -19.49 -3.77
N LEU A 33 3.49 -20.41 -4.65
CA LEU A 33 3.74 -20.13 -6.08
C LEU A 33 2.49 -19.55 -6.76
N ARG A 34 1.31 -20.12 -6.50
CA ARG A 34 0.02 -19.63 -7.03
C ARG A 34 -0.32 -18.23 -6.52
N ILE A 35 -0.13 -17.97 -5.23
CA ILE A 35 -0.39 -16.66 -4.63
C ILE A 35 0.51 -15.60 -5.27
N ILE A 36 1.81 -15.86 -5.38
CA ILE A 36 2.73 -14.91 -6.01
C ILE A 36 2.32 -14.65 -7.46
N THR A 37 2.06 -15.70 -8.23
CA THR A 37 1.65 -15.63 -9.64
C THR A 37 0.38 -14.81 -9.84
N ASP A 38 -0.68 -15.12 -9.09
CA ASP A 38 -1.96 -14.43 -9.17
C ASP A 38 -1.84 -12.95 -8.78
N HIS A 39 -1.17 -12.70 -7.66
CA HIS A 39 -1.07 -11.37 -7.11
C HIS A 39 -0.21 -10.44 -7.94
N ILE A 40 0.92 -10.91 -8.47
CA ILE A 40 1.76 -10.07 -9.32
C ILE A 40 1.08 -9.77 -10.66
N ARG A 41 0.35 -10.74 -11.23
CA ARG A 41 -0.44 -10.51 -12.44
C ARG A 41 -1.51 -9.44 -12.20
N SER A 42 -2.28 -9.58 -11.12
CA SER A 42 -3.31 -8.60 -10.74
C SER A 42 -2.71 -7.22 -10.43
N ALA A 43 -1.62 -7.16 -9.67
CA ALA A 43 -0.94 -5.91 -9.33
C ALA A 43 -0.40 -5.18 -10.56
N THR A 44 0.18 -5.90 -11.52
CA THR A 44 0.68 -5.33 -12.79
C THR A 44 -0.44 -4.62 -13.55
N MET A 45 -1.61 -5.27 -13.71
CA MET A 45 -2.76 -4.69 -14.39
C MET A 45 -3.33 -3.49 -13.62
N MET A 46 -3.48 -3.59 -12.30
CA MET A 46 -3.97 -2.48 -11.48
C MET A 46 -3.08 -1.24 -11.58
N ILE A 47 -1.76 -1.41 -11.59
CA ILE A 47 -0.82 -0.28 -11.73
C ILE A 47 -0.88 0.30 -13.15
N ALA A 48 -1.00 -0.54 -14.17
CA ALA A 48 -1.19 -0.09 -15.55
C ALA A 48 -2.44 0.78 -15.71
N ASP A 49 -3.51 0.48 -14.94
CA ASP A 49 -4.75 1.26 -14.86
C ASP A 49 -4.65 2.47 -13.91
N GLY A 50 -3.46 2.82 -13.45
CA GLY A 50 -3.20 4.02 -12.64
C GLY A 50 -3.45 3.87 -11.15
N VAL A 51 -3.65 2.64 -10.62
CA VAL A 51 -3.77 2.43 -9.18
C VAL A 51 -2.39 2.47 -8.53
N LEU A 52 -2.26 3.23 -7.45
CA LEU A 52 -1.04 3.29 -6.64
C LEU A 52 -1.27 2.62 -5.28
N PRO A 53 -0.24 1.95 -4.69
CA PRO A 53 -0.33 1.39 -3.34
C PRO A 53 -0.71 2.47 -2.32
N GLY A 54 -1.69 2.18 -1.47
CA GLY A 54 -2.21 3.16 -0.52
C GLY A 54 -2.80 2.52 0.74
N ASN A 55 -3.34 3.35 1.64
CA ASN A 55 -3.93 2.91 2.91
C ASN A 55 -5.45 2.77 2.85
N SER A 56 -6.07 3.06 1.70
CA SER A 56 -7.53 3.01 1.54
C SER A 56 -7.93 2.68 0.10
N GLY A 57 -9.18 2.26 -0.08
CA GLY A 57 -9.77 2.00 -1.39
C GLY A 57 -8.97 1.01 -2.23
N ARG A 58 -8.91 1.24 -3.54
CA ARG A 58 -8.20 0.37 -4.51
C ARG A 58 -6.71 0.26 -4.22
N GLY A 59 -6.10 1.35 -3.74
CA GLY A 59 -4.68 1.37 -3.36
C GLY A 59 -4.35 0.44 -2.19
N TYR A 60 -5.27 0.28 -1.23
CA TYR A 60 -5.12 -0.70 -0.15
C TYR A 60 -5.15 -2.14 -0.68
N VAL A 61 -6.06 -2.43 -1.61
CA VAL A 61 -6.12 -3.77 -2.24
C VAL A 61 -4.81 -4.09 -2.94
N LEU A 62 -4.29 -3.17 -3.74
CA LEU A 62 -3.00 -3.33 -4.42
C LEU A 62 -1.85 -3.57 -3.43
N ARG A 63 -1.76 -2.74 -2.38
CA ARG A 63 -0.75 -2.89 -1.32
C ARG A 63 -0.83 -4.26 -0.66
N ARG A 64 -2.04 -4.73 -0.33
CA ARG A 64 -2.28 -6.04 0.26
C ARG A 64 -1.78 -7.18 -0.64
N LEU A 65 -2.08 -7.14 -1.93
CA LEU A 65 -1.62 -8.15 -2.90
C LEU A 65 -0.10 -8.20 -2.95
N LEU A 66 0.57 -7.05 -3.08
CA LEU A 66 2.03 -6.98 -3.16
C LEU A 66 2.70 -7.49 -1.88
N ARG A 67 2.20 -7.09 -0.70
CA ARG A 67 2.78 -7.52 0.58
C ARG A 67 2.54 -9.01 0.85
N ARG A 68 1.38 -9.53 0.47
CA ARG A 68 1.10 -10.96 0.57
C ARG A 68 2.03 -11.77 -0.35
N ALA A 69 2.21 -11.35 -1.58
CA ALA A 69 3.17 -11.97 -2.50
C ALA A 69 4.61 -11.92 -1.96
N ALA A 70 5.05 -10.78 -1.41
CA ALA A 70 6.38 -10.63 -0.81
C ALA A 70 6.58 -11.57 0.39
N ARG A 71 5.55 -11.73 1.27
CA ARG A 71 5.61 -12.72 2.37
C ARG A 71 5.78 -14.14 1.84
N HIS A 72 5.00 -14.53 0.82
CA HIS A 72 5.15 -15.87 0.23
C HIS A 72 6.52 -16.07 -0.43
N GLY A 73 7.12 -15.03 -0.97
CA GLY A 73 8.52 -15.05 -1.39
C GLY A 73 9.47 -15.35 -0.23
N ARG A 74 9.26 -14.74 0.95
CA ARG A 74 10.03 -15.07 2.16
C ARG A 74 9.86 -16.52 2.60
N LEU A 75 8.63 -17.06 2.53
CA LEU A 75 8.37 -18.47 2.84
C LEU A 75 9.08 -19.43 1.89
N LEU A 76 9.34 -19.01 0.65
CA LEU A 76 10.13 -19.74 -0.35
C LEU A 76 11.63 -19.41 -0.30
N GLY A 77 12.10 -18.65 0.71
CA GLY A 77 13.51 -18.38 0.94
C GLY A 77 14.09 -17.14 0.21
N VAL A 78 13.28 -16.34 -0.47
CA VAL A 78 13.77 -15.15 -1.17
C VAL A 78 13.87 -13.97 -0.20
N ALA A 79 15.09 -13.53 0.09
CA ALA A 79 15.36 -12.44 1.02
C ALA A 79 15.44 -11.04 0.37
N ARG A 80 15.46 -10.96 -0.95
CA ARG A 80 15.57 -9.73 -1.75
C ARG A 80 14.25 -9.36 -2.42
N PRO A 81 14.05 -8.11 -2.85
CA PRO A 81 12.99 -7.77 -3.79
C PRO A 81 13.12 -8.56 -5.08
N PHE A 82 12.02 -9.09 -5.60
CA PHE A 82 11.99 -9.92 -6.81
C PHE A 82 10.70 -9.80 -7.63
N LEU A 83 9.62 -9.30 -7.04
CA LEU A 83 8.31 -9.21 -7.70
C LEU A 83 8.37 -8.39 -8.99
N TYR A 84 9.23 -7.37 -9.04
CA TYR A 84 9.43 -6.56 -10.25
C TYR A 84 10.03 -7.36 -11.41
N GLU A 85 10.82 -8.40 -11.13
CA GLU A 85 11.37 -9.31 -12.16
C GLU A 85 10.27 -10.23 -12.71
N VAL A 86 9.38 -10.71 -11.84
CA VAL A 86 8.20 -11.49 -12.26
C VAL A 86 7.22 -10.64 -13.08
N CYS A 87 7.08 -9.35 -12.73
CA CYS A 87 6.26 -8.40 -13.46
C CYS A 87 6.64 -8.31 -14.95
N ASP A 88 7.92 -8.35 -15.26
CA ASP A 88 8.39 -8.35 -16.66
C ASP A 88 7.83 -9.52 -17.46
N THR A 89 7.74 -10.70 -16.85
CA THR A 89 7.10 -11.88 -17.48
C THR A 89 5.60 -11.64 -17.67
N VAL A 90 4.92 -11.04 -16.69
CA VAL A 90 3.49 -10.69 -16.82
C VAL A 90 3.26 -9.77 -18.03
N ILE A 91 4.08 -8.73 -18.17
CA ILE A 91 4.01 -7.79 -19.29
C ILE A 91 4.25 -8.54 -20.61
N HIS A 92 5.28 -9.36 -20.69
CA HIS A 92 5.60 -10.15 -21.88
C HIS A 92 4.42 -11.03 -22.31
N GLU A 93 3.82 -11.76 -21.39
CA GLU A 93 2.71 -12.69 -21.68
C GLU A 93 1.42 -11.98 -22.09
N ASN A 94 1.24 -10.71 -21.71
CA ASN A 94 -0.01 -9.99 -21.93
C ASN A 94 0.11 -8.84 -22.94
N GLN A 95 1.30 -8.50 -23.44
CA GLN A 95 1.52 -7.35 -24.34
C GLN A 95 0.74 -7.42 -25.65
N GLY A 96 0.42 -8.63 -26.14
CA GLY A 96 -0.37 -8.79 -27.36
C GLY A 96 -1.81 -8.30 -27.22
N ALA A 97 -2.41 -8.49 -26.05
CA ALA A 97 -3.77 -8.02 -25.74
C ALA A 97 -3.78 -6.61 -25.10
N TYR A 98 -2.71 -6.25 -24.41
CA TYR A 98 -2.55 -4.99 -23.66
C TYR A 98 -1.20 -4.34 -24.00
N PRO A 99 -1.05 -3.73 -25.20
CA PRO A 99 0.22 -3.18 -25.68
C PRO A 99 0.74 -2.01 -24.82
N ASP A 100 -0.14 -1.28 -24.15
CA ASP A 100 0.20 -0.19 -23.24
C ASP A 100 1.01 -0.64 -22.00
N LEU A 101 0.99 -1.92 -21.66
CA LEU A 101 1.85 -2.48 -20.62
C LEU A 101 3.34 -2.27 -20.93
N VAL A 102 3.72 -2.36 -22.21
CA VAL A 102 5.12 -2.17 -22.64
C VAL A 102 5.54 -0.72 -22.43
N GLU A 103 4.68 0.23 -22.81
CA GLU A 103 4.94 1.67 -22.63
C GLU A 103 5.04 2.06 -21.16
N LYS A 104 4.23 1.42 -20.29
CA LYS A 104 4.17 1.70 -18.86
C LYS A 104 5.15 0.86 -18.03
N ARG A 105 5.91 -0.05 -18.65
CA ARG A 105 6.76 -1.05 -17.98
C ARG A 105 7.63 -0.47 -16.88
N ASP A 106 8.38 0.58 -17.18
CA ASP A 106 9.33 1.18 -16.22
C ASP A 106 8.62 1.79 -15.01
N ASN A 107 7.43 2.36 -15.20
CA ASN A 107 6.63 2.88 -14.11
C ASN A 107 6.05 1.75 -13.25
N ILE A 108 5.53 0.69 -13.88
CA ILE A 108 4.94 -0.46 -13.19
C ILE A 108 6.00 -1.16 -12.33
N THR A 109 7.12 -1.52 -12.92
CA THR A 109 8.22 -2.20 -12.22
C THR A 109 8.79 -1.38 -11.09
N ARG A 110 8.93 -0.05 -11.28
CA ARG A 110 9.38 0.88 -10.25
C ARG A 110 8.42 0.91 -9.05
N ILE A 111 7.11 0.99 -9.27
CA ILE A 111 6.11 1.03 -8.21
C ILE A 111 6.11 -0.28 -7.42
N ILE A 112 6.14 -1.43 -8.08
CA ILE A 112 6.22 -2.75 -7.44
C ILE A 112 7.47 -2.84 -6.58
N LYS A 113 8.64 -2.50 -7.15
CA LYS A 113 9.91 -2.56 -6.45
C LYS A 113 9.93 -1.67 -5.21
N MET A 114 9.44 -0.43 -5.32
CA MET A 114 9.39 0.51 -4.19
C MET A 114 8.50 0.01 -3.05
N GLU A 115 7.32 -0.56 -3.33
CA GLU A 115 6.44 -1.10 -2.30
C GLU A 115 7.04 -2.35 -1.64
N GLU A 116 7.66 -3.24 -2.45
CA GLU A 116 8.34 -4.44 -1.95
C GLU A 116 9.55 -4.08 -1.08
N GLU A 117 10.39 -3.14 -1.50
CA GLU A 117 11.51 -2.62 -0.71
C GLU A 117 11.05 -1.95 0.58
N SER A 118 9.95 -1.19 0.52
CA SER A 118 9.37 -0.55 1.70
C SER A 118 8.90 -1.58 2.73
N PHE A 119 8.20 -2.62 2.29
CA PHE A 119 7.78 -3.71 3.17
C PHE A 119 8.96 -4.58 3.60
N GLY A 120 9.94 -4.80 2.72
CA GLY A 120 11.16 -5.55 2.99
C GLY A 120 11.98 -5.03 4.17
N ARG A 121 11.88 -3.73 4.48
CA ARG A 121 12.56 -3.13 5.65
C ARG A 121 11.94 -3.54 6.99
N THR A 122 10.69 -3.93 7.00
CA THR A 122 9.92 -4.21 8.23
C THR A 122 9.47 -5.66 8.34
N ILE A 123 9.40 -6.41 7.23
CA ILE A 123 8.82 -7.76 7.20
C ILE A 123 9.53 -8.73 8.17
N ASP A 124 10.85 -8.75 8.18
CA ASP A 124 11.60 -9.71 9.01
C ASP A 124 11.40 -9.39 10.51
N GLY A 125 11.40 -8.10 10.87
CA GLY A 125 11.08 -7.64 12.22
C GLY A 125 9.64 -7.95 12.60
N GLY A 126 8.69 -7.75 11.69
CA GLY A 126 7.27 -8.05 11.89
C GLY A 126 7.00 -9.55 12.07
N LEU A 127 7.63 -10.41 11.28
CA LEU A 127 7.52 -11.87 11.41
C LEU A 127 8.09 -12.35 12.76
N LYS A 128 9.22 -11.79 13.19
CA LYS A 128 9.80 -12.10 14.51
C LYS A 128 8.85 -11.71 15.64
N ILE A 129 8.34 -10.49 15.64
CA ILE A 129 7.41 -9.98 16.65
C ILE A 129 6.09 -10.77 16.64
N PHE A 130 5.58 -11.13 15.46
CA PHE A 130 4.41 -12.01 15.34
C PHE A 130 4.64 -13.33 16.07
N GLY A 131 5.78 -13.99 15.83
CA GLY A 131 6.12 -15.24 16.51
C GLY A 131 6.18 -15.08 18.04
N GLU A 132 6.79 -14.01 18.55
CA GLU A 132 6.86 -13.72 19.98
C GLU A 132 5.46 -13.51 20.60
N MET A 133 4.58 -12.75 19.92
CA MET A 133 3.21 -12.53 20.35
C MET A 133 2.38 -13.81 20.31
N LEU A 134 2.53 -14.60 19.24
CA LEU A 134 1.84 -15.87 19.06
C LEU A 134 2.15 -16.84 20.21
N GLU A 135 3.44 -17.00 20.54
CA GLU A 135 3.88 -17.84 21.66
C GLU A 135 3.37 -17.33 23.02
N ALA A 136 3.30 -16.00 23.20
CA ALA A 136 2.72 -15.41 24.40
C ALA A 136 1.22 -15.73 24.57
N HIS A 137 0.44 -15.69 23.48
CA HIS A 137 -0.98 -16.08 23.47
C HIS A 137 -1.14 -17.59 23.74
N LYS A 138 -0.36 -18.42 23.05
CA LYS A 138 -0.39 -19.88 23.24
C LYS A 138 -0.03 -20.28 24.69
N ALA A 139 0.94 -19.61 25.29
CA ALA A 139 1.36 -19.87 26.69
C ALA A 139 0.25 -19.56 27.71
N LYS A 140 -0.66 -18.64 27.39
CA LYS A 140 -1.85 -18.32 28.20
C LYS A 140 -3.05 -19.22 27.89
N GLY A 141 -2.95 -20.12 26.92
CA GLY A 141 -4.05 -20.95 26.44
C GLY A 141 -5.09 -20.18 25.63
N GLU A 142 -4.72 -19.04 25.05
CA GLU A 142 -5.59 -18.21 24.22
C GLU A 142 -5.59 -18.72 22.77
N ASN A 143 -6.77 -18.83 22.18
CA ASN A 143 -6.96 -19.23 20.77
C ASN A 143 -7.25 -18.03 19.86
N VAL A 144 -7.26 -16.83 20.44
CA VAL A 144 -7.54 -15.58 19.73
C VAL A 144 -6.34 -14.65 19.85
N PHE A 145 -5.80 -14.25 18.73
CA PHE A 145 -4.76 -13.24 18.65
C PHE A 145 -5.39 -11.85 18.85
N SER A 146 -4.86 -11.05 19.77
CA SER A 146 -5.50 -9.80 20.18
C SER A 146 -5.57 -8.78 19.06
N GLY A 147 -6.64 -7.96 19.04
CA GLY A 147 -6.78 -6.85 18.09
C GLY A 147 -5.69 -5.81 18.25
N ALA A 148 -5.20 -5.58 19.49
CA ALA A 148 -4.10 -4.65 19.78
C ALA A 148 -2.77 -5.13 19.19
N ASP A 149 -2.46 -6.43 19.27
CA ASP A 149 -1.26 -7.00 18.66
C ASP A 149 -1.35 -7.00 17.13
N ALA A 150 -2.51 -7.33 16.58
CA ALA A 150 -2.77 -7.21 15.14
C ALA A 150 -2.62 -5.76 14.65
N PHE A 151 -3.10 -4.78 15.43
CA PHE A 151 -2.93 -3.36 15.14
C PHE A 151 -1.46 -2.94 15.21
N LYS A 152 -0.69 -3.43 16.16
CA LYS A 152 0.75 -3.14 16.23
C LYS A 152 1.51 -3.67 15.02
N LEU A 153 1.18 -4.87 14.52
CA LEU A 153 1.73 -5.41 13.29
C LEU A 153 1.37 -4.54 12.08
N TYR A 154 0.14 -4.04 12.02
CA TYR A 154 -0.33 -3.15 10.96
C TYR A 154 0.36 -1.78 11.00
N ASP A 155 0.35 -1.11 12.14
CA ASP A 155 0.79 0.28 12.29
C ASP A 155 2.32 0.41 12.22
N THR A 156 3.03 -0.50 12.89
CA THR A 156 4.50 -0.42 13.00
C THR A 156 5.24 -1.17 11.90
N TYR A 157 4.74 -2.35 11.52
CA TYR A 157 5.43 -3.23 10.59
C TYR A 157 4.77 -3.28 9.20
N GLY A 158 3.62 -2.65 9.03
CA GLY A 158 2.91 -2.56 7.77
C GLY A 158 2.26 -3.86 7.32
N PHE A 159 1.91 -4.76 8.24
CA PHE A 159 1.19 -5.99 7.92
C PHE A 159 -0.30 -5.69 7.72
N PRO A 160 -0.86 -5.83 6.51
CA PRO A 160 -2.30 -5.75 6.34
C PRO A 160 -3.02 -6.74 7.25
N ILE A 161 -4.19 -6.38 7.80
CA ILE A 161 -4.92 -7.25 8.72
C ILE A 161 -5.19 -8.64 8.13
N ASP A 162 -5.53 -8.71 6.84
CA ASP A 162 -5.75 -9.99 6.15
C ASP A 162 -4.51 -10.90 6.17
N LEU A 163 -3.31 -10.30 6.11
CA LEU A 163 -2.06 -11.05 6.21
C LEU A 163 -1.85 -11.61 7.64
N THR A 164 -2.19 -10.82 8.65
CA THR A 164 -2.14 -11.27 10.05
C THR A 164 -3.15 -12.38 10.30
N ILE A 165 -4.36 -12.27 9.74
CA ILE A 165 -5.40 -13.31 9.83
C ILE A 165 -4.88 -14.63 9.23
N GLU A 166 -4.35 -14.60 8.00
CA GLU A 166 -3.77 -15.77 7.34
C GLU A 166 -2.66 -16.42 8.17
N MET A 167 -1.76 -15.60 8.73
CA MET A 167 -0.67 -16.09 9.58
C MET A 167 -1.18 -16.75 10.88
N CYS A 168 -2.25 -16.22 11.46
CA CYS A 168 -2.89 -16.81 12.64
C CYS A 168 -3.62 -18.11 12.30
N GLU A 169 -4.32 -18.15 11.16
CA GLU A 169 -5.00 -19.36 10.68
C GLU A 169 -4.02 -20.51 10.39
N ASP A 170 -2.84 -20.22 9.81
CA ASP A 170 -1.76 -21.19 9.62
C ASP A 170 -1.31 -21.83 10.95
N GLU A 171 -1.51 -21.14 12.06
CA GLU A 171 -1.15 -21.54 13.43
C GLU A 171 -2.36 -22.03 14.27
N GLY A 172 -3.53 -22.16 13.64
CA GLY A 172 -4.76 -22.62 14.29
C GLY A 172 -5.40 -21.60 15.24
N MET A 173 -5.09 -20.31 15.08
CA MET A 173 -5.66 -19.21 15.87
C MET A 173 -6.58 -18.34 15.01
N THR A 174 -7.49 -17.63 15.68
CA THR A 174 -8.31 -16.57 15.08
C THR A 174 -7.80 -15.20 15.51
N VAL A 175 -8.27 -14.12 14.86
CA VAL A 175 -7.90 -12.73 15.19
C VAL A 175 -9.12 -11.98 15.70
N ASP A 176 -8.96 -11.20 16.77
CA ASP A 176 -9.95 -10.24 17.26
C ASP A 176 -10.03 -9.03 16.31
N GLN A 177 -10.88 -9.17 15.28
CA GLN A 177 -11.05 -8.14 14.25
C GLN A 177 -11.81 -6.90 14.79
N ASP A 178 -12.69 -7.09 15.77
CA ASP A 178 -13.43 -5.98 16.40
C ASP A 178 -12.47 -5.12 17.25
N GLY A 179 -11.59 -5.73 18.02
CA GLY A 179 -10.52 -5.05 18.74
C GLY A 179 -9.56 -4.31 17.81
N PHE A 180 -9.19 -4.94 16.67
CA PHE A 180 -8.39 -4.25 15.65
C PHE A 180 -9.10 -3.03 15.06
N ALA A 181 -10.39 -3.14 14.75
CA ALA A 181 -11.18 -2.02 14.22
C ALA A 181 -11.29 -0.87 15.24
N ALA A 182 -11.41 -1.18 16.53
CA ALA A 182 -11.43 -0.19 17.60
C ALA A 182 -10.09 0.59 17.69
N GLU A 183 -8.95 -0.10 17.60
CA GLU A 183 -7.62 0.52 17.57
C GLU A 183 -7.43 1.41 16.33
N MET A 184 -7.89 0.95 15.16
CA MET A 184 -7.88 1.74 13.92
C MET A 184 -8.68 3.03 14.04
N GLU A 185 -9.86 2.98 14.66
CA GLU A 185 -10.67 4.20 14.86
C GLU A 185 -10.03 5.14 15.89
N ALA A 186 -9.47 4.60 16.96
CA ALA A 186 -8.71 5.36 17.94
C ALA A 186 -7.52 6.09 17.31
N GLN A 187 -6.80 5.43 16.39
CA GLN A 187 -5.71 6.07 15.63
C GLN A 187 -6.22 7.22 14.76
N LYS A 188 -7.33 7.02 14.04
CA LYS A 188 -7.92 8.09 13.20
C LYS A 188 -8.34 9.31 14.03
N VAL A 189 -8.93 9.07 15.22
CA VAL A 189 -9.30 10.14 16.14
C VAL A 189 -8.05 10.91 16.60
N ARG A 190 -7.00 10.19 17.07
CA ARG A 190 -5.72 10.82 17.46
C ARG A 190 -5.11 11.65 16.32
N ALA A 191 -5.11 11.13 15.10
CA ALA A 191 -4.58 11.83 13.94
C ALA A 191 -5.39 13.10 13.61
N ARG A 192 -6.73 13.04 13.71
CA ARG A 192 -7.60 14.22 13.54
C ARG A 192 -7.37 15.27 14.62
N GLU A 193 -7.25 14.86 15.88
CA GLU A 193 -6.97 15.74 17.00
C GLU A 193 -5.59 16.39 16.89
N ALA A 194 -4.56 15.62 16.55
CA ALA A 194 -3.21 16.13 16.30
C ALA A 194 -3.21 17.16 15.15
N ARG A 195 -3.94 16.89 14.05
CA ARG A 195 -4.10 17.82 12.95
C ARG A 195 -4.81 19.11 13.37
N LYS A 196 -5.88 19.00 14.16
CA LYS A 196 -6.56 20.18 14.73
C LYS A 196 -5.66 20.98 15.67
N ALA A 197 -4.83 20.29 16.48
CA ALA A 197 -3.90 20.95 17.40
C ALA A 197 -2.77 21.69 16.66
N LEU A 198 -2.34 21.22 15.48
CA LEU A 198 -1.38 21.89 14.62
C LEU A 198 -1.97 23.13 13.92
N GLY A 199 -3.27 23.36 14.06
CA GLY A 199 -4.03 24.38 13.34
C GLY A 199 -4.28 23.96 11.90
N ASP A 200 -5.51 24.05 11.48
CA ASP A 200 -5.90 23.80 10.09
C ASP A 200 -5.18 24.83 9.24
N LEU A 201 -4.11 24.43 8.56
CA LEU A 201 -3.28 25.14 7.56
C LEU A 201 -3.14 26.69 7.72
N GLY A 202 -3.34 27.26 8.90
CA GLY A 202 -3.19 28.69 9.16
C GLY A 202 -4.31 29.59 8.60
N TRP A 203 -5.17 29.07 7.72
CA TRP A 203 -6.18 29.86 7.00
C TRP A 203 -7.38 30.25 7.85
N GLU A 204 -7.77 29.45 8.85
CA GLU A 204 -8.89 29.79 9.78
C GLU A 204 -8.54 30.94 10.76
N ARG A 205 -7.29 31.34 10.87
CA ARG A 205 -6.82 32.40 11.76
C ARG A 205 -6.65 33.75 11.08
N ILE A 206 -6.69 33.78 9.76
CA ILE A 206 -6.47 35.01 9.01
C ILE A 206 -7.83 35.60 8.66
N ASP A 207 -8.15 36.70 9.27
CA ASP A 207 -9.33 37.51 8.89
C ASP A 207 -9.00 38.28 7.60
N LEU A 208 -9.50 37.78 6.48
CA LEU A 208 -9.34 38.42 5.18
C LEU A 208 -10.35 39.55 4.94
N GLY A 209 -11.13 39.90 5.95
CA GLY A 209 -12.11 40.99 5.87
C GLY A 209 -13.18 40.77 4.80
N ASP A 210 -13.36 41.78 3.94
CA ASP A 210 -14.38 41.78 2.87
C ASP A 210 -13.96 41.05 1.58
N VAL A 211 -12.99 40.15 1.65
CA VAL A 211 -12.62 39.35 0.47
C VAL A 211 -13.80 38.48 0.04
N ASP A 212 -14.13 38.55 -1.22
CA ASP A 212 -15.23 37.78 -1.82
C ASP A 212 -15.04 36.26 -1.54
N LYS A 213 -16.02 35.67 -0.87
CA LYS A 213 -16.04 34.26 -0.47
C LYS A 213 -16.78 33.37 -1.47
N GLU A 214 -16.98 33.82 -2.71
CA GLU A 214 -17.58 32.96 -3.72
C GLU A 214 -16.69 31.71 -3.95
N PRO A 215 -17.32 30.55 -4.16
CA PRO A 215 -16.59 29.31 -4.41
C PRO A 215 -15.74 29.43 -5.68
N THR A 216 -14.50 28.99 -5.63
CA THR A 216 -13.64 28.85 -6.81
C THR A 216 -14.28 27.90 -7.82
N VAL A 217 -14.40 28.34 -9.08
CA VAL A 217 -14.86 27.49 -10.19
C VAL A 217 -13.65 26.71 -10.70
N PHE A 218 -13.71 25.39 -10.64
CA PHE A 218 -12.66 24.54 -11.18
C PHE A 218 -12.85 24.34 -12.69
N THR A 219 -11.91 24.80 -13.48
CA THR A 219 -11.95 24.77 -14.96
C THR A 219 -11.06 23.68 -15.57
N GLY A 220 -10.28 22.96 -14.75
CA GLY A 220 -9.26 22.00 -15.18
C GLY A 220 -9.78 20.73 -15.88
N TYR A 221 -11.10 20.52 -15.98
CA TYR A 221 -11.67 19.47 -16.83
C TYR A 221 -11.76 19.88 -18.30
N ASP A 222 -11.85 21.17 -18.57
CA ASP A 222 -12.10 21.71 -19.92
C ASP A 222 -10.87 22.38 -20.52
N GLN A 223 -9.94 22.88 -19.66
CA GLN A 223 -8.78 23.63 -20.13
C GLN A 223 -7.57 23.45 -19.21
N LEU A 224 -6.35 23.53 -19.78
CA LEU A 224 -5.09 23.35 -19.06
C LEU A 224 -4.52 24.65 -18.48
N THR A 225 -5.05 25.80 -18.91
CA THR A 225 -4.60 27.14 -18.48
C THR A 225 -5.83 28.00 -18.21
N ASP A 226 -5.72 28.83 -17.17
CA ASP A 226 -6.76 29.83 -16.86
C ASP A 226 -6.12 31.10 -16.32
N THR A 227 -6.92 32.16 -16.21
CA THR A 227 -6.52 33.44 -15.62
C THR A 227 -7.27 33.65 -14.31
N GLY A 228 -6.54 34.00 -13.25
CA GLY A 228 -7.08 34.28 -11.94
C GLY A 228 -6.75 35.69 -11.46
N LYS A 229 -7.59 36.23 -10.59
CA LYS A 229 -7.34 37.49 -9.88
C LYS A 229 -6.86 37.18 -8.48
N ILE A 230 -5.77 37.81 -8.06
CA ILE A 230 -5.34 37.76 -6.67
C ILE A 230 -6.34 38.57 -5.85
N LEU A 231 -7.01 37.92 -4.88
CA LEU A 231 -8.03 38.53 -4.04
C LEU A 231 -7.44 39.03 -2.72
N ALA A 232 -6.43 38.36 -2.21
CA ALA A 232 -5.72 38.75 -0.98
C ALA A 232 -4.26 38.29 -1.05
N ILE A 233 -3.42 38.99 -0.31
CA ILE A 233 -2.03 38.60 -0.07
C ILE A 233 -1.87 38.55 1.45
N VAL A 234 -1.20 37.52 1.95
CA VAL A 234 -0.94 37.34 3.37
C VAL A 234 0.57 37.24 3.58
N GLU A 235 1.12 38.10 4.43
CA GLU A 235 2.51 38.06 4.85
C GLU A 235 2.57 37.68 6.34
N GLY A 236 3.15 36.51 6.64
CA GLY A 236 3.04 35.93 7.98
C GLY A 236 1.59 35.53 8.28
N ASP A 237 1.00 36.11 9.32
CA ASP A 237 -0.40 35.88 9.75
C ASP A 237 -1.31 37.08 9.50
N GLU A 238 -0.87 38.11 8.76
CA GLU A 238 -1.62 39.37 8.54
C GLU A 238 -1.86 39.62 7.04
N PRO A 239 -3.04 40.14 6.67
CA PRO A 239 -3.30 40.60 5.32
C PRO A 239 -2.38 41.75 4.93
N SER A 240 -1.78 41.65 3.74
CA SER A 240 -0.88 42.66 3.15
C SER A 240 -1.44 43.14 1.82
N GLY A 241 -1.26 44.43 1.51
CA GLY A 241 -1.63 45.00 0.22
C GLY A 241 -0.59 44.75 -0.87
N THR A 242 0.63 44.44 -0.51
CA THR A 242 1.76 44.23 -1.41
C THR A 242 2.76 43.25 -0.81
N ILE A 243 3.46 42.55 -1.69
CA ILE A 243 4.63 41.75 -1.34
C ILE A 243 5.80 42.18 -2.24
N VAL A 244 6.98 42.35 -1.68
CA VAL A 244 8.18 42.76 -2.43
C VAL A 244 9.19 41.63 -2.56
N GLU A 245 10.13 41.79 -3.47
CA GLU A 245 11.18 40.79 -3.72
C GLU A 245 11.95 40.46 -2.43
N GLY A 246 12.06 39.16 -2.13
CA GLY A 246 12.69 38.60 -0.93
C GLY A 246 11.72 38.31 0.24
N GLN A 247 10.47 38.79 0.20
CA GLN A 247 9.44 38.45 1.17
C GLN A 247 8.76 37.11 0.79
N LYS A 248 8.23 36.41 1.81
CA LYS A 248 7.41 35.22 1.64
C LYS A 248 5.97 35.57 2.03
N GLY A 249 5.06 35.30 1.12
CA GLY A 249 3.62 35.48 1.36
C GLY A 249 2.83 34.34 0.72
N ILE A 250 1.58 34.23 1.14
CA ILE A 250 0.57 33.32 0.58
C ILE A 250 -0.51 34.16 -0.08
#